data_4cd5615590fb354274d03992906b7970
#
_entry.id   4cd5615590fb354274d03992906b7970
#
_cell.length_a   1.000
_cell.length_b   1.000
_cell.length_c   1.000
_cell.angle_alpha   90.00
_cell.angle_beta   90.00
_cell.angle_gamma   90.00
#
_symmetry.space_group_name_H-M   'P 1'
#
loop_
_entity.id
_entity.type
_entity.pdbx_description
1 polymer ?
#
loop_
_entity_poly.entity_id
_entity_poly.type
_entity_poly.pdbx_seq_one_letter_code
_entity_poly.pdbx_strand_id
1 'polypeptide(L)'
;SAYEGTADDLQHQNAAQLLDIALFRSAPHFLRKFLYGEGNWFLLPIVRGNMQVRSFQEKAFFQDYTQGLKPGNDTPAYHFIHLMPPHPPYVTLADGGYAGKILPNTRENFLSESQAITELVVHFITKLKSLGIYNNSLIVLQGDHGSQIMPVVNGTPIRTCVSRIPAMLAVKEPQSDGPLKISRAPTNLLDVAPTILKVL
;
A
#
# COMPACT_ATOMS: atom_id res chain seq x y z
N SER A 1 19.55 -2.72 -9.22
CA SER A 1 18.63 -1.65 -8.82
C SER A 1 18.00 -1.08 -10.08
N ALA A 2 16.72 -1.25 -10.27
CA ALA A 2 16.00 -0.86 -11.48
C ALA A 2 15.25 0.49 -11.31
N TYR A 3 15.61 1.30 -10.33
CA TYR A 3 14.97 2.59 -10.09
C TYR A 3 16.02 3.68 -9.88
N GLU A 4 16.20 4.49 -10.92
CA GLU A 4 16.98 5.74 -10.88
C GLU A 4 16.06 6.97 -10.94
N GLY A 5 14.95 6.94 -10.19
CA GLY A 5 14.19 8.15 -9.89
C GLY A 5 14.88 8.88 -8.75
N THR A 6 15.40 10.05 -8.97
CA THR A 6 16.09 10.84 -7.95
C THR A 6 15.11 11.41 -6.93
N ALA A 7 15.57 11.74 -5.72
CA ALA A 7 14.78 12.49 -4.74
C ALA A 7 14.25 13.81 -5.33
N ASP A 8 14.96 14.39 -6.28
CA ASP A 8 14.56 15.57 -7.03
C ASP A 8 13.31 15.33 -7.89
N ASP A 9 13.18 14.17 -8.54
CA ASP A 9 11.99 13.85 -9.34
C ASP A 9 10.74 13.76 -8.47
N LEU A 10 10.87 13.22 -7.25
CA LEU A 10 9.78 13.17 -6.26
C LEU A 10 9.40 14.56 -5.77
N GLN A 11 10.39 15.42 -5.51
CA GLN A 11 10.12 16.82 -5.10
C GLN A 11 9.40 17.59 -6.21
N HIS A 12 9.83 17.47 -7.46
CA HIS A 12 9.19 18.13 -8.59
C HIS A 12 7.75 17.62 -8.81
N GLN A 13 7.50 16.33 -8.69
CA GLN A 13 6.16 15.77 -8.80
C GLN A 13 5.24 16.24 -7.67
N ASN A 14 5.73 16.26 -6.44
CA ASN A 14 4.98 16.75 -5.29
C ASN A 14 4.69 18.25 -5.42
N ALA A 15 5.66 19.04 -5.86
CA ALA A 15 5.48 20.48 -6.12
C ALA A 15 4.44 20.72 -7.21
N ALA A 16 4.48 19.99 -8.33
CA ALA A 16 3.49 20.08 -9.39
C ALA A 16 2.08 19.74 -8.91
N GLN A 17 1.94 18.68 -8.10
CA GLN A 17 0.65 18.30 -7.52
C GLN A 17 0.11 19.37 -6.56
N LEU A 18 0.96 19.94 -5.72
CA LEU A 18 0.57 21.01 -4.81
C LEU A 18 0.14 22.28 -5.57
N LEU A 19 0.85 22.62 -6.65
CA LEU A 19 0.48 23.72 -7.53
C LEU A 19 -0.85 23.47 -8.23
N ASP A 20 -1.08 22.27 -8.77
CA ASP A 20 -2.37 21.90 -9.37
C ASP A 20 -3.52 22.03 -8.37
N ILE A 21 -3.33 21.56 -7.14
CA ILE A 21 -4.33 21.71 -6.06
C ILE A 21 -4.57 23.18 -5.73
N ALA A 22 -3.50 23.99 -5.63
CA ALA A 22 -3.61 25.42 -5.36
C ALA A 22 -4.34 26.15 -6.48
N LEU A 23 -3.99 25.87 -7.75
CA LEU A 23 -4.67 26.41 -8.92
C LEU A 23 -6.15 26.01 -8.95
N PHE A 24 -6.48 24.75 -8.70
CA PHE A 24 -7.84 24.26 -8.65
C PHE A 24 -8.66 24.97 -7.57
N ARG A 25 -8.08 25.19 -6.39
CA ARG A 25 -8.77 25.86 -5.26
C ARG A 25 -9.02 27.35 -5.52
N SER A 26 -8.08 28.04 -6.15
CA SER A 26 -8.15 29.48 -6.43
C SER A 26 -8.86 29.80 -7.75
N ALA A 27 -9.02 28.85 -8.65
CA ALA A 27 -9.65 29.07 -9.95
C ALA A 27 -11.17 29.28 -9.83
N PRO A 28 -11.75 30.16 -10.65
CA PRO A 28 -13.20 30.24 -10.85
C PRO A 28 -13.78 28.88 -11.27
N HIS A 29 -15.03 28.61 -10.86
CA HIS A 29 -15.65 27.31 -11.04
C HIS A 29 -15.61 26.79 -12.48
N PHE A 30 -15.80 27.66 -13.48
CA PHE A 30 -15.82 27.27 -14.90
C PHE A 30 -14.45 26.84 -15.43
N LEU A 31 -13.32 27.21 -14.77
CA LEU A 31 -11.96 26.80 -15.15
C LEU A 31 -11.54 25.51 -14.48
N ARG A 32 -12.19 25.09 -13.39
CA ARG A 32 -11.78 23.92 -12.63
C ARG A 32 -11.77 22.62 -13.44
N LYS A 33 -12.71 22.47 -14.39
CA LYS A 33 -12.77 21.32 -15.30
C LYS A 33 -11.54 21.17 -16.20
N PHE A 34 -10.81 22.27 -16.46
CA PHE A 34 -9.58 22.25 -17.26
C PHE A 34 -8.34 21.97 -16.40
N LEU A 35 -8.42 22.30 -15.10
CA LEU A 35 -7.34 22.05 -14.15
C LEU A 35 -7.40 20.63 -13.59
N TYR A 36 -8.60 20.05 -13.51
CA TYR A 36 -8.81 18.68 -13.11
C TYR A 36 -9.99 18.09 -13.87
N GLY A 37 -9.71 17.24 -14.84
CA GLY A 37 -10.70 16.53 -15.65
C GLY A 37 -10.46 15.03 -15.61
N GLU A 38 -11.51 14.24 -15.29
CA GLU A 38 -11.50 12.76 -15.33
C GLU A 38 -10.32 12.10 -14.58
N GLY A 39 -9.91 12.68 -13.47
CA GLY A 39 -8.79 12.15 -12.67
C GLY A 39 -7.41 12.68 -13.07
N ASN A 40 -7.32 13.55 -14.06
CA ASN A 40 -6.06 14.13 -14.52
C ASN A 40 -5.90 15.57 -14.09
N TRP A 41 -4.76 15.89 -13.50
CA TRP A 41 -4.33 17.23 -13.17
C TRP A 41 -3.69 17.93 -14.39
N PHE A 42 -3.60 19.25 -14.36
CA PHE A 42 -3.09 20.04 -15.49
C PHE A 42 -1.55 20.03 -15.58
N LEU A 43 -0.86 20.34 -14.48
CA LEU A 43 0.61 20.41 -14.45
C LEU A 43 1.26 19.05 -14.20
N LEU A 44 0.63 18.23 -13.40
CA LEU A 44 1.17 16.95 -12.98
C LEU A 44 1.58 16.03 -14.14
N PRO A 45 0.83 15.90 -15.25
CA PRO A 45 1.26 15.13 -16.42
C PRO A 45 2.50 15.68 -17.13
N ILE A 46 2.71 17.00 -17.08
CA ILE A 46 3.87 17.67 -17.73
C ILE A 46 5.17 17.30 -17.00
N VAL A 47 5.09 17.21 -15.67
CA VAL A 47 6.25 16.91 -14.81
C VAL A 47 6.45 15.41 -14.62
N ARG A 48 5.37 14.66 -14.77
CA ARG A 48 5.29 13.25 -14.33
C ARG A 48 6.00 12.32 -15.26
N GLY A 49 6.59 12.65 -16.36
CA GLY A 49 7.09 11.50 -17.17
C GLY A 49 6.33 10.20 -16.79
N ASN A 50 6.30 9.16 -17.20
CA ASN A 50 5.39 8.01 -16.99
C ASN A 50 4.86 7.78 -15.55
N MET A 51 3.53 7.87 -15.36
CA MET A 51 2.77 7.56 -14.11
C MET A 51 3.05 6.18 -13.47
N GLN A 52 3.77 5.35 -14.17
CA GLN A 52 4.06 3.94 -13.84
C GLN A 52 4.92 3.77 -12.59
N VAL A 53 5.54 4.84 -12.16
CA VAL A 53 6.59 4.83 -11.14
C VAL A 53 6.04 4.87 -9.71
N ARG A 54 4.84 5.44 -9.48
CA ARG A 54 4.35 5.69 -8.11
C ARG A 54 4.13 4.41 -7.29
N SER A 55 3.45 3.42 -7.83
CA SER A 55 3.23 2.15 -7.13
C SER A 55 4.52 1.40 -6.83
N PHE A 56 5.52 1.54 -7.70
CA PHE A 56 6.84 0.98 -7.47
C PHE A 56 7.66 1.78 -6.46
N GLN A 57 7.49 3.10 -6.42
CA GLN A 57 8.12 3.98 -5.42
C GLN A 57 7.68 3.66 -4.00
N GLU A 58 6.41 3.32 -3.80
CA GLU A 58 5.90 2.95 -2.48
C GLU A 58 6.57 1.67 -1.95
N LYS A 59 6.86 0.72 -2.84
CA LYS A 59 7.63 -0.49 -2.50
C LYS A 59 9.06 -0.15 -2.14
N ALA A 60 9.72 0.67 -2.95
CA ALA A 60 11.09 1.14 -2.68
C ALA A 60 11.15 1.90 -1.34
N PHE A 61 10.19 2.81 -1.11
CA PHE A 61 10.06 3.49 0.17
C PHE A 61 9.92 2.51 1.34
N PHE A 62 9.08 1.50 1.22
CA PHE A 62 8.89 0.53 2.30
C PHE A 62 10.12 -0.34 2.53
N GLN A 63 10.88 -0.65 1.48
CA GLN A 63 12.18 -1.33 1.58
C GLN A 63 13.20 -0.46 2.33
N ASP A 64 13.35 0.80 1.92
CA ASP A 64 14.27 1.75 2.55
C ASP A 64 13.88 2.00 4.02
N TYR A 65 12.59 2.19 4.28
CA TYR A 65 12.06 2.29 5.63
C TYR A 65 12.43 1.06 6.47
N THR A 66 12.23 -0.14 5.93
CA THR A 66 12.56 -1.40 6.60
C THR A 66 14.05 -1.52 6.89
N GLN A 67 14.89 -1.17 5.92
CA GLN A 67 16.36 -1.20 6.10
C GLN A 67 16.83 -0.19 7.14
N GLY A 68 16.24 1.00 7.13
CA GLY A 68 16.55 2.10 8.04
C GLY A 68 16.05 1.91 9.49
N LEU A 69 15.22 0.89 9.76
CA LEU A 69 14.73 0.62 11.11
C LEU A 69 15.87 0.35 12.09
N LYS A 70 15.75 1.00 13.23
CA LYS A 70 16.67 0.82 14.39
C LYS A 70 15.83 0.58 15.64
N PRO A 71 16.36 -0.09 16.66
CA PRO A 71 15.74 -0.09 17.97
C PRO A 71 15.51 1.35 18.44
N GLY A 72 14.30 1.63 18.92
CA GLY A 72 13.97 2.93 19.50
C GLY A 72 14.54 3.09 20.90
N ASN A 73 14.25 4.24 21.49
CA ASN A 73 14.44 4.49 22.90
C ASN A 73 13.31 3.80 23.70
N ASP A 74 13.32 3.93 25.02
CA ASP A 74 12.30 3.35 25.93
C ASP A 74 10.87 3.91 25.75
N THR A 75 10.70 4.86 24.84
CA THR A 75 9.40 5.46 24.54
C THR A 75 8.67 4.66 23.44
N PRO A 76 7.44 4.23 23.67
CA PRO A 76 6.63 3.57 22.64
C PRO A 76 6.49 4.44 21.39
N ALA A 77 6.61 3.83 20.22
CA ALA A 77 6.44 4.48 18.93
C ALA A 77 5.27 3.87 18.18
N TYR A 78 4.45 4.73 17.55
CA TYR A 78 3.38 4.32 16.65
C TYR A 78 3.80 4.57 15.21
N HIS A 79 3.75 3.54 14.39
CA HIS A 79 4.06 3.61 12.96
C HIS A 79 2.81 3.25 12.15
N PHE A 80 2.32 4.20 11.35
CA PHE A 80 1.26 3.96 10.38
C PHE A 80 1.86 3.96 8.98
N ILE A 81 1.76 2.83 8.29
CA ILE A 81 2.30 2.64 6.95
C ILE A 81 1.14 2.27 6.03
N HIS A 82 0.91 3.08 5.01
CA HIS A 82 -0.12 2.84 4.00
C HIS A 82 0.56 2.60 2.66
N LEU A 83 0.31 1.42 2.08
CA LEU A 83 0.81 1.00 0.78
C LEU A 83 -0.39 0.78 -0.14
N MET A 84 -0.40 1.42 -1.31
CA MET A 84 -1.47 1.24 -2.30
C MET A 84 -1.48 -0.14 -2.96
N PRO A 85 -0.33 -0.77 -3.30
CA PRO A 85 -0.37 -2.13 -3.81
C PRO A 85 -1.01 -3.11 -2.82
N PRO A 86 -1.78 -4.10 -3.29
CA PRO A 86 -1.97 -4.53 -4.69
C PRO A 86 -3.13 -3.83 -5.43
N HIS A 87 -3.37 -2.54 -5.20
CA HIS A 87 -4.34 -1.75 -5.98
C HIS A 87 -3.78 -1.46 -7.40
N PRO A 88 -4.60 -1.51 -8.47
CA PRO A 88 -4.16 -1.07 -9.79
C PRO A 88 -3.67 0.40 -9.79
N PRO A 89 -2.74 0.79 -10.68
CA PRO A 89 -2.18 -0.01 -11.79
C PRO A 89 -1.13 -1.01 -11.33
N TYR A 90 -1.18 -2.23 -11.90
CA TYR A 90 -0.16 -3.24 -11.63
C TYR A 90 1.10 -2.95 -12.45
N VAL A 91 2.24 -2.99 -11.79
CA VAL A 91 3.55 -2.67 -12.40
C VAL A 91 4.65 -3.65 -12.00
N THR A 92 4.31 -4.70 -11.25
CA THR A 92 5.27 -5.65 -10.69
C THR A 92 5.15 -7.01 -11.34
N LEU A 93 6.27 -7.57 -11.73
CA LEU A 93 6.40 -8.95 -12.19
C LEU A 93 6.33 -9.93 -11.02
N ALA A 94 6.17 -11.23 -11.31
CA ALA A 94 6.09 -12.27 -10.31
C ALA A 94 7.37 -12.41 -9.44
N ASP A 95 8.51 -11.97 -9.95
CA ASP A 95 9.80 -11.91 -9.23
C ASP A 95 9.97 -10.66 -8.37
N GLY A 96 8.93 -9.81 -8.29
CA GLY A 96 8.96 -8.54 -7.57
C GLY A 96 9.58 -7.38 -8.35
N GLY A 97 10.13 -7.62 -9.55
CA GLY A 97 10.75 -6.61 -10.39
C GLY A 97 9.73 -5.67 -11.05
N TYR A 98 10.21 -4.50 -11.47
CA TYR A 98 9.39 -3.54 -12.22
C TYR A 98 9.18 -4.02 -13.66
N ALA A 99 7.92 -4.06 -14.10
CA ALA A 99 7.56 -4.52 -15.46
C ALA A 99 7.90 -3.53 -16.58
N GLY A 100 8.37 -2.32 -16.27
CA GLY A 100 8.64 -1.25 -17.25
C GLY A 100 7.39 -0.65 -17.88
N LYS A 101 6.19 -1.12 -17.52
CA LYS A 101 4.90 -0.68 -18.06
C LYS A 101 3.77 -1.03 -17.11
N ILE A 102 2.59 -0.44 -17.35
CA ILE A 102 1.35 -0.87 -16.69
C ILE A 102 0.92 -2.23 -17.27
N LEU A 103 0.71 -3.18 -16.38
CA LEU A 103 0.20 -4.50 -16.71
C LEU A 103 -1.34 -4.48 -16.74
N PRO A 104 -1.97 -5.36 -17.55
CA PRO A 104 -3.43 -5.48 -17.58
C PRO A 104 -4.03 -5.80 -16.21
N ASN A 105 -5.26 -5.32 -15.97
CA ASN A 105 -6.00 -5.63 -14.75
C ASN A 105 -6.55 -7.06 -14.80
N THR A 106 -5.69 -8.03 -14.56
CA THR A 106 -5.98 -9.48 -14.55
C THR A 106 -5.73 -10.07 -13.16
N ARG A 107 -6.34 -11.22 -12.91
CA ARG A 107 -6.11 -11.98 -11.67
C ARG A 107 -4.63 -12.35 -11.49
N GLU A 108 -3.95 -12.71 -12.57
CA GLU A 108 -2.54 -13.08 -12.54
C GLU A 108 -1.67 -11.92 -12.07
N ASN A 109 -1.82 -10.75 -12.67
CA ASN A 109 -1.07 -9.55 -12.28
C ASN A 109 -1.42 -9.07 -10.87
N PHE A 110 -2.67 -9.22 -10.45
CA PHE A 110 -3.07 -8.99 -9.05
C PHE A 110 -2.34 -9.92 -8.08
N LEU A 111 -2.23 -11.20 -8.41
CA LEU A 111 -1.52 -12.17 -7.57
C LEU A 111 -0.02 -11.87 -7.51
N SER A 112 0.60 -11.53 -8.64
CA SER A 112 2.02 -11.12 -8.69
C SER A 112 2.28 -9.91 -7.81
N GLU A 113 1.44 -8.89 -7.92
CA GLU A 113 1.53 -7.68 -7.10
C GLU A 113 1.33 -8.00 -5.61
N SER A 114 0.35 -8.85 -5.29
CA SER A 114 0.05 -9.28 -3.91
C SER A 114 1.19 -10.09 -3.31
N GLN A 115 1.81 -10.96 -4.09
CA GLN A 115 2.97 -11.74 -3.67
C GLN A 115 4.14 -10.82 -3.34
N ALA A 116 4.47 -9.89 -4.24
CA ALA A 116 5.57 -8.95 -4.04
C ALA A 116 5.40 -8.11 -2.75
N ILE A 117 4.18 -7.64 -2.47
CA ILE A 117 3.90 -6.92 -1.21
C ILE A 117 4.01 -7.84 0.00
N THR A 118 3.52 -9.08 -0.11
CA THR A 118 3.63 -10.05 0.99
C THR A 118 5.09 -10.33 1.33
N GLU A 119 5.96 -10.47 0.33
CA GLU A 119 7.40 -10.65 0.54
C GLU A 119 8.03 -9.46 1.25
N LEU A 120 7.65 -8.23 0.89
CA LEU A 120 8.12 -7.03 1.59
C LEU A 120 7.68 -7.02 3.06
N VAL A 121 6.44 -7.41 3.36
CA VAL A 121 5.95 -7.54 4.74
C VAL A 121 6.73 -8.63 5.51
N VAL A 122 7.03 -9.75 4.87
CA VAL A 122 7.86 -10.80 5.48
C VAL A 122 9.27 -10.29 5.79
N HIS A 123 9.89 -9.52 4.88
CA HIS A 123 11.18 -8.88 5.14
C HIS A 123 11.11 -7.90 6.29
N PHE A 124 10.06 -7.09 6.37
CA PHE A 124 9.83 -6.16 7.47
C PHE A 124 9.72 -6.92 8.82
N ILE A 125 8.91 -7.96 8.89
CA ILE A 125 8.77 -8.79 10.10
C ILE A 125 10.12 -9.44 10.48
N THR A 126 10.87 -9.92 9.49
CA THR A 126 12.20 -10.49 9.70
C THR A 126 13.16 -9.45 10.28
N LYS A 127 13.11 -8.21 9.79
CA LYS A 127 13.90 -7.10 10.33
C LYS A 127 13.53 -6.80 11.78
N LEU A 128 12.23 -6.73 12.13
CA LEU A 128 11.79 -6.54 13.52
C LEU A 128 12.32 -7.64 14.44
N LYS A 129 12.31 -8.90 13.98
CA LYS A 129 12.88 -10.04 14.72
C LYS A 129 14.38 -9.88 14.91
N SER A 130 15.13 -9.50 13.88
CA SER A 130 16.58 -9.31 13.96
C SER A 130 16.98 -8.16 14.89
N LEU A 131 16.12 -7.17 15.05
CA LEU A 131 16.30 -6.05 15.98
C LEU A 131 15.84 -6.36 17.42
N GLY A 132 15.25 -7.55 17.66
CA GLY A 132 14.75 -7.94 18.99
C GLY A 132 13.46 -7.22 19.43
N ILE A 133 12.86 -6.43 18.55
CA ILE A 133 11.66 -5.63 18.88
C ILE A 133 10.33 -6.30 18.50
N TYR A 134 10.39 -7.37 17.71
CA TYR A 134 9.17 -8.07 17.23
C TYR A 134 8.27 -8.53 18.38
N ASN A 135 8.83 -9.16 19.40
CA ASN A 135 8.04 -9.71 20.52
C ASN A 135 7.32 -8.61 21.30
N ASN A 136 7.92 -7.44 21.42
CA ASN A 136 7.34 -6.31 22.15
C ASN A 136 6.45 -5.40 21.28
N SER A 137 6.21 -5.77 20.03
CA SER A 137 5.41 -4.96 19.09
C SER A 137 3.99 -5.52 18.97
N LEU A 138 3.01 -4.63 18.96
CA LEU A 138 1.70 -4.89 18.37
C LEU A 138 1.82 -4.65 16.86
N ILE A 139 1.48 -5.66 16.06
CA ILE A 139 1.48 -5.54 14.60
C ILE A 139 0.07 -5.80 14.09
N VAL A 140 -0.47 -4.83 13.34
CA VAL A 140 -1.77 -4.94 12.68
C VAL A 140 -1.54 -4.82 11.18
N LEU A 141 -1.91 -5.87 10.44
CA LEU A 141 -1.92 -5.87 8.98
C LEU A 141 -3.37 -5.87 8.53
N GLN A 142 -3.76 -4.85 7.78
CA GLN A 142 -5.15 -4.73 7.32
C GLN A 142 -5.23 -4.27 5.88
N GLY A 143 -6.24 -4.75 5.15
CA GLY A 143 -6.74 -4.13 3.94
C GLY A 143 -7.94 -3.23 4.27
N ASP A 144 -8.15 -2.18 3.50
CA ASP A 144 -9.32 -1.31 3.59
C ASP A 144 -10.57 -1.98 2.99
N HIS A 145 -10.36 -2.86 2.01
CA HIS A 145 -11.40 -3.69 1.38
C HIS A 145 -10.77 -4.90 0.67
N GLY A 146 -11.61 -5.80 0.18
CA GLY A 146 -11.21 -6.91 -0.67
C GLY A 146 -10.98 -6.50 -2.13
N SER A 147 -10.55 -7.44 -2.96
CA SER A 147 -10.24 -7.21 -4.37
C SER A 147 -11.50 -7.04 -5.23
N GLN A 148 -11.38 -6.23 -6.30
CA GLN A 148 -12.39 -6.19 -7.38
C GLN A 148 -12.28 -7.39 -8.33
N ILE A 149 -11.20 -8.17 -8.24
CA ILE A 149 -10.99 -9.35 -9.07
C ILE A 149 -12.02 -10.41 -8.69
N MET A 150 -12.77 -10.84 -9.69
CA MET A 150 -13.82 -11.84 -9.48
C MET A 150 -13.23 -13.16 -8.97
N PRO A 151 -13.78 -13.72 -7.89
CA PRO A 151 -13.39 -15.05 -7.45
C PRO A 151 -13.76 -16.09 -8.52
N VAL A 152 -12.93 -17.10 -8.64
CA VAL A 152 -13.17 -18.23 -9.55
C VAL A 152 -13.54 -19.46 -8.72
N VAL A 153 -14.73 -19.99 -8.97
CA VAL A 153 -15.20 -21.22 -8.34
C VAL A 153 -15.42 -22.27 -9.43
N ASN A 154 -14.77 -23.41 -9.29
CA ASN A 154 -14.82 -24.49 -10.31
C ASN A 154 -14.52 -24.01 -11.73
N GLY A 155 -13.50 -23.15 -11.89
CA GLY A 155 -13.10 -22.60 -13.18
C GLY A 155 -13.99 -21.46 -13.73
N THR A 156 -15.09 -21.12 -13.06
CA THR A 156 -16.02 -20.07 -13.51
C THR A 156 -15.87 -18.80 -12.68
N PRO A 157 -15.60 -17.62 -13.29
CA PRO A 157 -15.62 -16.35 -12.59
C PRO A 157 -17.03 -16.04 -12.06
N ILE A 158 -17.14 -15.79 -10.77
CA ILE A 158 -18.42 -15.42 -10.14
C ILE A 158 -18.45 -13.91 -10.00
N ARG A 159 -19.40 -13.27 -10.67
CA ARG A 159 -19.72 -11.86 -10.47
C ARG A 159 -20.41 -11.70 -9.11
N THR A 160 -19.69 -11.18 -8.15
CA THR A 160 -20.26 -10.85 -6.84
C THR A 160 -19.69 -9.52 -6.35
N CYS A 161 -20.55 -8.65 -5.85
CA CYS A 161 -20.14 -7.45 -5.12
C CYS A 161 -19.48 -7.81 -3.77
N VAL A 162 -19.64 -9.05 -3.32
CA VAL A 162 -19.13 -9.54 -2.04
C VAL A 162 -17.60 -9.66 -2.04
N SER A 163 -16.94 -9.74 -3.21
CA SER A 163 -15.47 -9.86 -3.27
C SER A 163 -14.74 -8.63 -2.70
N ARG A 164 -15.38 -7.48 -2.62
CA ARG A 164 -14.80 -6.25 -2.01
C ARG A 164 -15.03 -6.17 -0.49
N ILE A 165 -15.96 -6.93 0.05
CA ILE A 165 -16.33 -6.85 1.47
C ILE A 165 -15.28 -7.47 2.38
N PRO A 166 -14.73 -8.70 2.12
CA PRO A 166 -13.76 -9.29 3.02
C PRO A 166 -12.41 -8.58 2.88
N ALA A 167 -12.12 -7.69 3.81
CA ALA A 167 -10.78 -7.16 3.99
C ALA A 167 -9.93 -8.13 4.82
N MET A 168 -8.63 -8.18 4.51
CA MET A 168 -7.69 -8.91 5.36
C MET A 168 -7.52 -8.17 6.68
N LEU A 169 -7.53 -8.91 7.79
CA LEU A 169 -7.13 -8.40 9.09
C LEU A 169 -6.30 -9.47 9.81
N ALA A 170 -5.06 -9.13 10.13
CA ALA A 170 -4.20 -9.97 10.94
C ALA A 170 -3.60 -9.16 12.08
N VAL A 171 -3.61 -9.71 13.28
CA VAL A 171 -3.11 -9.06 14.49
C VAL A 171 -2.10 -9.97 15.18
N LYS A 172 -0.95 -9.40 15.49
CA LYS A 172 0.06 -10.00 16.38
C LYS A 172 0.16 -9.14 17.63
N GLU A 173 -0.27 -9.69 18.75
CA GLU A 173 -0.19 -9.01 20.04
C GLU A 173 1.23 -9.04 20.60
N PRO A 174 1.62 -8.07 21.47
CA PRO A 174 2.88 -8.14 22.19
C PRO A 174 2.99 -9.47 22.97
N GLN A 175 4.20 -10.01 23.04
CA GLN A 175 4.52 -11.26 23.74
C GLN A 175 3.74 -12.51 23.27
N SER A 176 3.00 -12.39 22.15
CA SER A 176 2.34 -13.55 21.57
C SER A 176 3.34 -14.42 20.80
N ASP A 177 3.27 -15.71 21.00
CA ASP A 177 4.03 -16.74 20.34
C ASP A 177 3.11 -17.83 19.76
N GLY A 178 3.69 -18.76 19.02
CA GLY A 178 2.97 -19.89 18.46
C GLY A 178 2.47 -19.68 17.02
N PRO A 179 1.75 -20.65 16.47
CA PRO A 179 1.32 -20.65 15.10
C PRO A 179 0.19 -19.64 14.84
N LEU A 180 0.07 -19.21 13.57
CA LEU A 180 -1.06 -18.41 13.11
C LEU A 180 -2.39 -19.12 13.43
N LYS A 181 -3.31 -18.39 14.06
CA LYS A 181 -4.67 -18.86 14.35
C LYS A 181 -5.66 -18.12 13.46
N ILE A 182 -6.54 -18.85 12.79
CA ILE A 182 -7.61 -18.27 12.00
C ILE A 182 -8.83 -18.11 12.90
N SER A 183 -9.30 -16.87 13.08
CA SER A 183 -10.54 -16.57 13.79
C SER A 183 -11.71 -16.46 12.82
N ARG A 184 -12.88 -16.92 13.25
CA ARG A 184 -14.16 -16.72 12.55
C ARG A 184 -15.05 -15.69 13.26
N ALA A 185 -14.51 -14.98 14.24
CA ALA A 185 -15.23 -13.91 14.90
C ALA A 185 -15.61 -12.82 13.87
N PRO A 186 -16.85 -12.31 13.91
CA PRO A 186 -17.23 -11.19 13.09
C PRO A 186 -16.42 -9.97 13.53
N THR A 187 -15.72 -9.36 12.59
CA THR A 187 -14.89 -8.17 12.80
C THR A 187 -15.11 -7.18 11.67
N ASN A 188 -14.84 -5.92 11.94
CA ASN A 188 -14.83 -4.87 10.93
C ASN A 188 -13.68 -3.87 11.20
N LEU A 189 -13.43 -2.96 10.27
CA LEU A 189 -12.30 -2.02 10.40
C LEU A 189 -12.43 -1.05 11.58
N LEU A 190 -13.64 -0.83 12.11
CA LEU A 190 -13.85 0.00 13.29
C LEU A 190 -13.33 -0.64 14.58
N ASP A 191 -13.08 -1.95 14.56
CA ASP A 191 -12.53 -2.68 15.72
C ASP A 191 -11.02 -2.46 15.87
N VAL A 192 -10.34 -1.98 14.83
CA VAL A 192 -8.87 -1.84 14.83
C VAL A 192 -8.40 -0.79 15.83
N ALA A 193 -8.94 0.42 15.79
CA ALA A 193 -8.52 1.49 16.68
C ALA A 193 -8.77 1.15 18.17
N PRO A 194 -9.94 0.63 18.59
CA PRO A 194 -10.15 0.16 19.95
C PRO A 194 -9.20 -0.97 20.36
N THR A 195 -8.87 -1.87 19.43
CA THR A 195 -7.92 -2.96 19.70
C THR A 195 -6.54 -2.43 20.00
N ILE A 196 -6.05 -1.47 19.22
CA ILE A 196 -4.75 -0.81 19.45
C ILE A 196 -4.75 -0.11 20.81
N LEU A 197 -5.79 0.69 21.10
CA LEU A 197 -5.89 1.45 22.36
C LEU A 197 -6.00 0.55 23.60
N LYS A 198 -6.51 -0.67 23.45
CA LYS A 198 -6.59 -1.63 24.56
C LYS A 198 -5.25 -2.26 24.93
N VAL A 199 -4.32 -2.31 23.95
CA VAL A 199 -2.99 -2.93 24.14
C VAL A 199 -1.98 -1.90 24.64
N LEU A 200 -2.18 -0.61 24.33
CA LEU A 200 -1.36 0.50 24.82
C LEU A 200 -1.69 0.84 26.27
#